data_c5c5810fa4dcfc782aac08550e887b1b
#
_entry.id   c5c5810fa4dcfc782aac08550e887b1b
#
_cell.length_a   1.000
_cell.length_b   1.000
_cell.length_c   1.000
_cell.angle_alpha   90.00
_cell.angle_beta   90.00
_cell.angle_gamma   90.00
#
_symmetry.space_group_name_H-M   'P 1'
#
loop_
_entity.id
_entity.type
_entity.pdbx_description
1 polymer ?
#
loop_
_entity_poly.entity_id
_entity_poly.type
_entity_poly.pdbx_seq_one_letter_code
_entity_poly.pdbx_strand_id
1 'polypeptide(L)'
;MFKALFKLALLLVILVAVGGFLLGWWGSDGDLTTDRAREAGAEVGERAGTAAIQAKTALEDGALTAKIKSKMALDDTIQFTRIDVDTTDRVVTLTGTVDTDAQRQRALQLARETDGVQKVVDRLKVGR
;
A
#
# COMPACT_ATOMS: atom_id res chain seq x y z
N MET A 1 12.73 -16.69 15.51
CA MET A 1 11.56 -16.89 16.38
C MET A 1 10.38 -16.00 16.03
N PHE A 2 10.60 -14.73 15.70
CA PHE A 2 9.50 -13.83 15.29
C PHE A 2 8.76 -14.26 14.02
N LYS A 3 9.44 -14.87 13.07
CA LYS A 3 8.82 -15.34 11.82
C LYS A 3 7.81 -16.47 12.02
N ALA A 4 8.06 -17.34 12.97
CA ALA A 4 7.13 -18.43 13.31
C ALA A 4 5.90 -17.92 14.04
N LEU A 5 6.08 -16.98 14.97
CA LEU A 5 4.98 -16.33 15.67
C LEU A 5 4.09 -15.51 14.73
N PHE A 6 4.71 -14.83 13.77
CA PHE A 6 3.99 -14.05 12.76
C PHE A 6 3.16 -14.97 11.84
N LYS A 7 3.74 -16.10 11.41
CA LYS A 7 3.01 -17.11 10.63
C LYS A 7 1.85 -17.72 11.41
N LEU A 8 2.04 -17.98 12.68
CA LEU A 8 1.00 -18.50 13.57
C LEU A 8 -0.13 -17.49 13.76
N ALA A 9 0.20 -16.22 13.98
CA ALA A 9 -0.77 -15.14 14.09
C ALA A 9 -1.56 -14.95 12.80
N LEU A 10 -0.88 -14.99 11.65
CA LEU A 10 -1.51 -14.89 10.34
C LEU A 10 -2.46 -16.07 10.09
N LEU A 11 -2.03 -17.29 10.41
CA LEU A 11 -2.87 -18.49 10.31
C LEU A 11 -4.11 -18.41 11.20
N LEU A 12 -3.95 -17.85 12.41
CA LEU A 12 -5.04 -17.68 13.35
C LEU A 12 -6.07 -16.66 12.85
N VAL A 13 -5.61 -15.57 12.27
CA VAL A 13 -6.47 -14.55 11.65
C VAL A 13 -7.23 -15.14 10.46
N ILE A 14 -6.57 -15.92 9.61
CA ILE A 14 -7.20 -16.59 8.47
C ILE A 14 -8.23 -17.63 8.96
N LEU A 15 -7.91 -18.38 10.00
CA LEU A 15 -8.82 -19.38 10.59
C LEU A 15 -10.07 -18.72 11.17
N VAL A 16 -9.92 -17.60 11.86
CA VAL A 16 -11.04 -16.82 12.42
C VAL A 16 -11.89 -16.24 11.29
N ALA A 17 -11.27 -15.71 10.26
CA ALA A 17 -11.97 -15.15 9.10
C ALA A 17 -12.75 -16.23 8.32
N VAL A 18 -12.13 -17.38 8.09
CA VAL A 18 -12.77 -18.51 7.40
C VAL A 18 -13.84 -19.17 8.28
N GLY A 19 -13.55 -19.34 9.57
CA GLY A 19 -14.50 -19.89 10.53
C GLY A 19 -15.73 -19.01 10.71
N GLY A 20 -15.52 -17.68 10.80
CA GLY A 20 -16.62 -16.72 10.86
C GLY A 20 -17.47 -16.71 9.59
N PHE A 21 -16.84 -16.89 8.44
CA PHE A 21 -17.55 -16.98 7.16
C PHE A 21 -18.40 -18.26 7.05
N LEU A 22 -17.85 -19.41 7.47
CA LEU A 22 -18.56 -20.69 7.42
C LEU A 22 -19.69 -20.81 8.45
N LEU A 23 -19.49 -20.23 9.66
CA LEU A 23 -20.51 -20.24 10.71
C LEU A 23 -21.60 -19.20 10.47
N GLY A 24 -21.27 -18.07 9.84
CA GLY A 24 -22.23 -17.05 9.45
C GLY A 24 -23.14 -17.47 8.29
N TRP A 25 -22.71 -18.44 7.49
CA TRP A 25 -23.50 -18.95 6.37
C TRP A 25 -24.68 -19.87 6.80
N TRP A 26 -24.58 -20.48 7.98
CA TRP A 26 -25.54 -21.51 8.39
C TRP A 26 -26.56 -21.04 9.43
N GLY A 27 -26.59 -19.78 9.78
CA GLY A 27 -27.39 -19.27 10.88
C GLY A 27 -28.30 -18.09 10.57
N SER A 28 -28.92 -18.00 9.40
CA SER A 28 -29.88 -16.94 9.16
C SER A 28 -31.27 -17.47 8.71
N ASP A 29 -31.96 -18.11 9.65
CA ASP A 29 -33.40 -18.12 9.64
C ASP A 29 -33.90 -16.98 10.55
N GLY A 30 -33.63 -15.76 10.14
CA GLY A 30 -34.13 -14.55 10.78
C GLY A 30 -34.85 -13.70 9.76
N ASP A 31 -36.14 -13.58 9.97
CA ASP A 31 -37.08 -12.72 9.26
C ASP A 31 -36.53 -11.27 9.20
N LEU A 32 -35.65 -11.03 8.26
CA LEU A 32 -35.18 -9.68 7.93
C LEU A 32 -36.19 -9.08 6.95
N THR A 33 -36.98 -8.17 7.46
CA THR A 33 -37.85 -7.35 6.60
C THR A 33 -36.98 -6.71 5.51
N THR A 34 -37.27 -7.08 4.28
CA THR A 34 -36.49 -6.73 3.09
C THR A 34 -36.28 -5.24 2.88
N ASP A 35 -37.10 -4.40 3.49
CA ASP A 35 -37.01 -2.94 3.34
C ASP A 35 -35.87 -2.31 4.17
N ARG A 36 -35.63 -2.79 5.39
CA ARG A 36 -34.47 -2.36 6.20
C ARG A 36 -33.15 -2.83 5.64
N ALA A 37 -33.12 -4.02 5.05
CA ALA A 37 -31.91 -4.55 4.44
C ALA A 37 -31.51 -3.75 3.17
N ARG A 38 -32.46 -3.20 2.45
CA ARG A 38 -32.17 -2.37 1.26
C ARG A 38 -31.62 -0.99 1.63
N GLU A 39 -32.18 -0.33 2.66
CA GLU A 39 -31.67 0.96 3.13
C GLU A 39 -30.28 0.84 3.78
N ALA A 40 -30.07 -0.16 4.64
CA ALA A 40 -28.78 -0.45 5.22
C ALA A 40 -27.77 -0.91 4.17
N GLY A 41 -28.21 -1.65 3.14
CA GLY A 41 -27.35 -2.11 2.04
C GLY A 41 -26.84 -0.98 1.14
N ALA A 42 -27.65 0.06 0.91
CA ALA A 42 -27.25 1.21 0.11
C ALA A 42 -26.19 2.06 0.81
N GLU A 43 -26.35 2.37 2.11
CA GLU A 43 -25.34 3.10 2.89
C GLU A 43 -24.04 2.30 3.04
N VAL A 44 -24.13 1.01 3.33
CA VAL A 44 -22.96 0.14 3.44
C VAL A 44 -22.26 0.00 2.09
N GLY A 45 -23.02 -0.03 0.99
CA GLY A 45 -22.49 -0.08 -0.36
C GLY A 45 -21.66 1.15 -0.74
N GLU A 46 -22.09 2.36 -0.39
CA GLU A 46 -21.32 3.59 -0.64
C GLU A 46 -20.05 3.63 0.20
N ARG A 47 -20.14 3.32 1.49
CA ARG A 47 -18.98 3.28 2.38
C ARG A 47 -18.00 2.18 2.00
N ALA A 48 -18.49 1.01 1.64
CA ALA A 48 -17.65 -0.10 1.19
C ALA A 48 -16.98 0.23 -0.15
N GLY A 49 -17.66 0.92 -1.07
CA GLY A 49 -17.10 1.39 -2.33
C GLY A 49 -15.96 2.39 -2.10
N THR A 50 -16.15 3.37 -1.23
CA THR A 50 -15.12 4.36 -0.88
C THR A 50 -13.93 3.68 -0.19
N ALA A 51 -14.19 2.79 0.77
CA ALA A 51 -13.14 2.05 1.46
C ALA A 51 -12.36 1.15 0.50
N ALA A 52 -13.03 0.51 -0.47
CA ALA A 52 -12.39 -0.32 -1.48
C ALA A 52 -11.49 0.50 -2.41
N ILE A 53 -11.94 1.69 -2.81
CA ILE A 53 -11.13 2.62 -3.63
C ILE A 53 -9.91 3.09 -2.85
N GLN A 54 -10.07 3.47 -1.59
CA GLN A 54 -8.96 3.88 -0.74
C GLN A 54 -7.97 2.75 -0.51
N ALA A 55 -8.45 1.54 -0.26
CA ALA A 55 -7.59 0.37 -0.10
C ALA A 55 -6.82 0.05 -1.40
N LYS A 56 -7.47 0.15 -2.55
CA LYS A 56 -6.82 -0.04 -3.85
C LYS A 56 -5.73 1.00 -4.08
N THR A 57 -6.01 2.27 -3.84
CA THR A 57 -5.04 3.37 -3.96
C THR A 57 -3.85 3.15 -3.03
N ALA A 58 -4.09 2.76 -1.78
CA ALA A 58 -3.03 2.49 -0.82
C ALA A 58 -2.15 1.30 -1.26
N LEU A 59 -2.74 0.25 -1.83
CA LEU A 59 -1.99 -0.89 -2.37
C LEU A 59 -1.16 -0.50 -3.60
N GLU A 60 -1.71 0.31 -4.48
CA GLU A 60 -0.99 0.83 -5.65
C GLU A 60 0.19 1.70 -5.23
N ASP A 61 -0.02 2.61 -4.28
CA ASP A 61 1.02 3.48 -3.73
C ASP A 61 2.13 2.67 -3.04
N GLY A 62 1.75 1.68 -2.25
CA GLY A 62 2.69 0.76 -1.61
C GLY A 62 3.50 -0.05 -2.61
N ALA A 63 2.87 -0.51 -3.68
CA ALA A 63 3.54 -1.23 -4.76
C ALA A 63 4.53 -0.34 -5.51
N LEU A 64 4.18 0.92 -5.77
CA LEU A 64 5.07 1.90 -6.39
C LEU A 64 6.28 2.19 -5.51
N THR A 65 6.06 2.41 -4.23
CA THR A 65 7.15 2.58 -3.24
C THR A 65 8.11 1.39 -3.26
N ALA A 66 7.57 0.18 -3.23
CA ALA A 66 8.38 -1.05 -3.23
C ALA A 66 9.17 -1.21 -4.53
N LYS A 67 8.57 -0.92 -5.67
CA LYS A 67 9.25 -0.97 -6.98
C LYS A 67 10.40 0.02 -7.06
N ILE A 68 10.19 1.25 -6.63
CA ILE A 68 11.21 2.31 -6.64
C ILE A 68 12.35 1.94 -5.71
N LYS A 69 12.06 1.52 -4.48
CA LYS A 69 13.07 1.06 -3.52
C LYS A 69 13.88 -0.11 -4.07
N SER A 70 13.24 -1.06 -4.73
CA SER A 70 13.92 -2.19 -5.35
C SER A 70 14.87 -1.76 -6.47
N LYS A 71 14.44 -0.84 -7.32
CA LYS A 71 15.30 -0.28 -8.37
C LYS A 71 16.49 0.46 -7.80
N MET A 72 16.29 1.25 -6.74
CA MET A 72 17.37 1.96 -6.07
C MET A 72 18.34 1.01 -5.37
N ALA A 73 17.84 -0.07 -4.78
CA ALA A 73 18.67 -1.07 -4.13
C ALA A 73 19.57 -1.83 -5.13
N LEU A 74 19.13 -1.96 -6.38
CA LEU A 74 19.90 -2.60 -7.45
C LEU A 74 20.87 -1.64 -8.15
N ASP A 75 20.77 -0.36 -7.90
CA ASP A 75 21.62 0.66 -8.51
C ASP A 75 22.81 0.97 -7.59
N ASP A 76 24.01 0.62 -8.05
CA ASP A 76 25.24 0.80 -7.28
C ASP A 76 25.65 2.26 -7.11
N THR A 77 25.11 3.17 -7.93
CA THR A 77 25.43 4.60 -7.85
C THR A 77 24.66 5.32 -6.77
N ILE A 78 23.62 4.70 -6.21
CA ILE A 78 22.73 5.29 -5.22
C ILE A 78 22.85 4.55 -3.89
N GLN A 79 22.92 5.30 -2.80
CA GLN A 79 22.77 4.75 -1.46
C GLN A 79 21.31 4.83 -1.02
N PHE A 80 20.53 3.83 -1.40
CA PHE A 80 19.08 3.80 -1.16
C PHE A 80 18.71 3.87 0.33
N THR A 81 19.61 3.47 1.22
CA THR A 81 19.40 3.54 2.68
C THR A 81 19.29 4.96 3.21
N ARG A 82 19.78 5.95 2.46
CA ARG A 82 19.71 7.37 2.79
C ARG A 82 18.54 8.08 2.11
N ILE A 83 17.80 7.39 1.27
CA ILE A 83 16.68 7.93 0.50
C ILE A 83 15.40 7.30 0.99
N ASP A 84 14.47 8.15 1.43
CA ASP A 84 13.11 7.74 1.73
C ASP A 84 12.22 7.95 0.52
N VAL A 85 11.43 6.93 0.22
CA VAL A 85 10.45 6.96 -0.86
C VAL A 85 9.06 6.90 -0.25
N ASP A 86 8.25 7.90 -0.54
CA ASP A 86 6.87 7.96 -0.11
C ASP A 86 5.98 8.18 -1.33
N THR A 87 4.88 7.45 -1.41
CA THR A 87 3.94 7.54 -2.52
C THR A 87 2.54 7.80 -1.99
N THR A 88 1.91 8.85 -2.48
CA THR A 88 0.54 9.21 -2.17
C THR A 88 -0.17 9.61 -3.47
N ASP A 89 -1.28 8.96 -3.80
CA ASP A 89 -2.06 9.21 -5.00
C ASP A 89 -1.19 9.21 -6.29
N ARG A 90 -0.26 8.25 -6.38
CA ARG A 90 0.71 8.09 -7.46
C ARG A 90 1.72 9.24 -7.58
N VAL A 91 1.80 10.09 -6.59
CA VAL A 91 2.82 11.13 -6.46
C VAL A 91 3.92 10.60 -5.56
N VAL A 92 5.11 10.47 -6.11
CA VAL A 92 6.29 9.97 -5.39
C VAL A 92 7.06 11.15 -4.83
N THR A 93 7.32 11.12 -3.53
CA THR A 93 8.17 12.09 -2.85
C THR A 93 9.46 11.40 -2.44
N LEU A 94 10.57 11.91 -2.92
CA LEU A 94 11.91 11.44 -2.54
C LEU A 94 12.50 12.40 -1.52
N THR A 95 12.82 11.89 -0.34
CA THR A 95 13.40 12.65 0.76
C THR A 95 14.71 12.00 1.19
N GLY A 96 15.65 12.79 1.63
CA GLY A 96 16.90 12.27 2.15
C GLY A 96 18.11 13.07 1.66
N THR A 97 19.27 12.48 1.79
CA THR A 97 20.55 13.10 1.44
C THR A 97 21.30 12.23 0.45
N VAL A 98 21.83 12.83 -0.58
CA VAL A 98 22.71 12.21 -1.58
C VAL A 98 24.05 12.93 -1.60
N ASP A 99 25.10 12.23 -1.99
CA ASP A 99 26.45 12.79 -1.98
C ASP A 99 26.69 13.74 -3.18
N THR A 100 26.07 13.46 -4.31
CA THR A 100 26.26 14.23 -5.54
C THR A 100 24.93 14.55 -6.21
N ASP A 101 24.91 15.58 -7.05
CA ASP A 101 23.75 15.91 -7.87
C ASP A 101 23.45 14.83 -8.91
N ALA A 102 24.46 14.14 -9.41
CA ALA A 102 24.29 13.01 -10.30
C ALA A 102 23.47 11.87 -9.65
N GLN A 103 23.73 11.57 -8.38
CA GLN A 103 22.96 10.60 -7.61
C GLN A 103 21.51 11.06 -7.43
N ARG A 104 21.31 12.33 -7.16
CA ARG A 104 19.98 12.92 -7.05
C ARG A 104 19.19 12.74 -8.35
N GLN A 105 19.79 13.11 -9.46
CA GLN A 105 19.14 12.97 -10.76
C GLN A 105 18.87 11.51 -11.12
N ARG A 106 19.77 10.62 -10.77
CA ARG A 106 19.57 9.18 -11.00
C ARG A 106 18.39 8.65 -10.19
N ALA A 107 18.27 9.05 -8.93
CA ALA A 107 17.13 8.67 -8.09
C ALA A 107 15.80 9.19 -8.68
N LEU A 108 15.77 10.44 -9.12
CA LEU A 108 14.59 11.03 -9.78
C LEU A 108 14.24 10.29 -11.07
N GLN A 109 15.22 9.94 -11.85
CA GLN A 109 15.03 9.18 -13.09
C GLN A 109 14.42 7.81 -12.82
N LEU A 110 14.95 7.06 -11.86
CA LEU A 110 14.42 5.75 -11.48
C LEU A 110 12.97 5.84 -11.02
N ALA A 111 12.63 6.88 -10.25
CA ALA A 111 11.27 7.11 -9.82
C ALA A 111 10.34 7.44 -11.00
N ARG A 112 10.78 8.28 -11.92
CA ARG A 112 9.98 8.66 -13.10
C ARG A 112 9.77 7.50 -14.09
N GLU A 113 10.74 6.62 -14.22
CA GLU A 113 10.68 5.45 -15.08
C GLU A 113 9.79 4.34 -14.55
N THR A 114 9.34 4.44 -13.31
CA THR A 114 8.47 3.44 -12.71
C THR A 114 7.05 3.60 -13.23
N ASP A 115 6.49 2.51 -13.75
CA ASP A 115 5.12 2.51 -14.27
C ASP A 115 4.11 2.83 -13.18
N GLY A 116 3.19 3.72 -13.46
CA GLY A 116 2.14 4.13 -12.55
C GLY A 116 2.42 5.44 -11.80
N VAL A 117 3.64 5.96 -11.88
CA VAL A 117 4.00 7.24 -11.27
C VAL A 117 3.47 8.40 -12.10
N GLN A 118 2.67 9.27 -11.49
CA GLN A 118 2.16 10.49 -12.14
C GLN A 118 3.12 11.65 -12.00
N LYS A 119 3.70 11.80 -10.82
CA LYS A 119 4.58 12.93 -10.49
C LYS A 119 5.64 12.49 -9.50
N VAL A 120 6.80 13.09 -9.59
CA VAL A 120 7.89 12.92 -8.63
C VAL A 120 8.19 14.27 -8.00
N VAL A 121 8.15 14.31 -6.66
CA VAL A 121 8.52 15.48 -5.88
C VAL A 121 9.94 15.25 -5.34
N ASP A 122 10.82 16.16 -5.67
CA ASP A 122 12.22 16.14 -5.26
C ASP A 122 12.41 16.93 -3.96
N ARG A 123 12.70 16.20 -2.88
CA ARG A 123 13.10 16.77 -1.60
C ARG A 123 14.48 16.25 -1.17
N LEU A 124 15.24 15.76 -2.11
CA LEU A 124 16.61 15.30 -1.85
C LEU A 124 17.54 16.48 -1.65
N LYS A 125 18.43 16.33 -0.71
CA LYS A 125 19.50 17.30 -0.45
C LYS A 125 20.81 16.71 -0.92
N VAL A 126 21.56 17.50 -1.69
CA VAL A 126 22.93 17.19 -2.04
C VAL A 126 23.83 17.81 -0.97
N GLY A 127 24.59 16.97 -0.29
CA GLY A 127 25.44 17.47 0.75
C GLY A 127 26.11 16.36 1.53
N ARG A 128 27.13 16.77 2.24
CA ARG A 128 27.89 15.92 3.15
C ARG A 128 27.36 16.04 4.57
#